data_65a13932082bf9763b76b1f6e0378402
#
_entry.id   65a13932082bf9763b76b1f6e0378402
#
_cell.length_a   1.000
_cell.length_b   1.000
_cell.length_c   1.000
_cell.angle_alpha   90.00
_cell.angle_beta   90.00
_cell.angle_gamma   90.00
#
_symmetry.space_group_name_H-M   'P 1'
#
loop_
_entity.id
_entity.type
_entity.pdbx_description
1 polymer ?
#
loop_
_entity_poly.entity_id
_entity_poly.type
_entity_poly.pdbx_seq_one_letter_code
_entity_poly.pdbx_strand_id
1 'polypeptide(L)'
;MPRYAGSSWRSFRPSDGTRPGAGPAAAATPTDGAAQCRILGLDPGSLRTGYGLIDCGPGGERHVASGCINVRGEDFVVRLRRIFEAVAAIIAEHRPTEIAIERVFVHRNVDSALKLGQARGAAICAAVAAGARAHEYAPRAIKLAVSGFGAADKLQVARMVTALLGLERRPAADAADALAVALCHAQRRRLDALRAAVPGARRVARVNARAVVRP
;
A
#
# COMPACT_ATOMS: atom_id res chain seq x y z
N MET A 1 -44.96 -14.10 1.23
CA MET A 1 -43.75 -14.03 0.41
C MET A 1 -43.81 -12.76 -0.41
N PRO A 2 -43.14 -11.63 -0.04
CA PRO A 2 -43.11 -10.44 -0.88
C PRO A 2 -42.03 -10.64 -1.97
N ARG A 3 -42.46 -10.40 -3.22
CA ARG A 3 -41.56 -10.46 -4.39
C ARG A 3 -40.70 -9.22 -4.41
N TYR A 4 -39.37 -9.40 -4.36
CA TYR A 4 -38.40 -8.34 -4.61
C TYR A 4 -38.43 -7.95 -6.09
N ALA A 5 -38.97 -6.74 -6.37
CA ALA A 5 -38.88 -6.13 -7.69
C ALA A 5 -37.43 -5.68 -7.92
N GLY A 6 -36.79 -6.19 -8.99
CA GLY A 6 -35.44 -5.86 -9.36
C GLY A 6 -35.28 -4.40 -9.75
N SER A 7 -34.59 -3.60 -8.94
CA SER A 7 -34.13 -2.28 -9.31
C SER A 7 -32.90 -2.41 -10.21
N SER A 8 -33.01 -1.95 -11.46
CA SER A 8 -31.94 -2.00 -12.45
C SER A 8 -30.81 -1.03 -12.07
N TRP A 9 -29.62 -1.55 -11.90
CA TRP A 9 -28.36 -0.82 -11.64
C TRP A 9 -27.86 0.03 -12.84
N ARG A 10 -28.69 0.21 -13.89
CA ARG A 10 -28.26 0.83 -15.17
C ARG A 10 -28.34 2.37 -15.19
N SER A 11 -28.67 3.05 -14.11
CA SER A 11 -28.89 4.51 -14.10
C SER A 11 -28.06 5.31 -13.12
N PHE A 12 -26.93 4.77 -12.61
CA PHE A 12 -25.99 5.60 -11.87
C PHE A 12 -25.18 6.45 -12.85
N ARG A 13 -25.62 7.70 -13.08
CA ARG A 13 -24.80 8.75 -13.68
C ARG A 13 -24.23 9.57 -12.53
N PRO A 14 -22.87 9.73 -12.42
CA PRO A 14 -22.31 10.72 -11.52
C PRO A 14 -22.82 12.10 -11.94
N SER A 15 -23.39 12.86 -11.00
CA SER A 15 -23.73 14.26 -11.24
C SER A 15 -22.47 15.03 -11.65
N ASP A 16 -22.54 15.73 -12.78
CA ASP A 16 -21.50 16.64 -13.26
C ASP A 16 -21.29 17.77 -12.26
N GLY A 17 -20.40 17.55 -11.30
CA GLY A 17 -19.87 18.61 -10.45
C GLY A 17 -18.91 19.45 -11.28
N THR A 18 -19.33 20.64 -11.65
CA THR A 18 -18.51 21.69 -12.25
C THR A 18 -17.19 21.84 -11.50
N ARG A 19 -16.08 21.50 -12.16
CA ARG A 19 -14.73 21.75 -11.67
C ARG A 19 -14.50 23.26 -11.54
N PRO A 20 -14.06 23.79 -10.38
CA PRO A 20 -13.49 25.13 -10.35
C PRO A 20 -12.19 25.11 -11.16
N GLY A 21 -12.03 26.06 -12.05
CA GLY A 21 -10.85 26.18 -12.91
C GLY A 21 -9.57 26.31 -12.10
N ALA A 22 -8.71 25.30 -12.21
CA ALA A 22 -7.33 25.39 -11.78
C ALA A 22 -6.55 26.09 -12.87
N GLY A 23 -6.06 27.31 -12.59
CA GLY A 23 -5.05 27.98 -13.38
C GLY A 23 -3.79 27.11 -13.51
N PRO A 24 -2.94 27.35 -14.54
CA PRO A 24 -1.78 26.51 -14.79
C PRO A 24 -0.77 26.62 -13.64
N ALA A 25 -0.68 25.58 -12.81
CA ALA A 25 0.43 25.42 -11.90
C ALA A 25 1.68 25.19 -12.74
N ALA A 26 2.67 26.07 -12.58
CA ALA A 26 3.97 25.98 -13.23
C ALA A 26 4.55 24.57 -13.08
N ALA A 27 4.77 23.92 -14.21
CA ALA A 27 5.45 22.64 -14.29
C ALA A 27 6.88 22.84 -13.79
N ALA A 28 7.18 22.34 -12.59
CA ALA A 28 8.55 22.13 -12.15
C ALA A 28 9.15 21.11 -13.09
N THR A 29 10.12 21.53 -13.90
CA THR A 29 10.96 20.68 -14.74
C THR A 29 11.61 19.58 -13.88
N PRO A 30 11.50 18.29 -14.25
CA PRO A 30 12.23 17.26 -13.56
C PRO A 30 13.71 17.38 -13.93
N THR A 31 14.53 17.80 -12.98
CA THR A 31 15.99 17.64 -13.08
C THR A 31 16.32 16.16 -13.06
N ASP A 32 17.05 15.78 -14.07
CA ASP A 32 17.68 14.49 -14.38
C ASP A 32 18.16 13.71 -13.16
N GLY A 33 17.78 12.44 -13.05
CA GLY A 33 18.23 11.52 -12.01
C GLY A 33 17.10 10.60 -11.55
N ALA A 34 17.29 9.30 -11.50
CA ALA A 34 16.37 8.22 -11.14
C ALA A 34 15.07 8.69 -10.45
N ALA A 35 13.95 8.56 -11.14
CA ALA A 35 12.66 9.13 -10.75
C ALA A 35 12.37 8.95 -9.25
N GLN A 36 12.34 10.04 -8.50
CA GLN A 36 11.94 10.03 -7.09
C GLN A 36 10.53 9.45 -6.98
N CYS A 37 10.38 8.45 -6.14
CA CYS A 37 9.12 7.75 -5.93
C CYS A 37 8.72 7.89 -4.47
N ARG A 38 7.48 8.31 -4.21
CA ARG A 38 6.89 8.28 -2.88
C ARG A 38 6.01 7.06 -2.74
N ILE A 39 6.28 6.24 -1.74
CA ILE A 39 5.57 4.99 -1.46
C ILE A 39 4.81 5.12 -0.16
N LEU A 40 3.52 4.78 -0.18
CA LEU A 40 2.69 4.57 1.00
C LEU A 40 2.60 3.08 1.29
N GLY A 41 3.14 2.64 2.40
CA GLY A 41 2.92 1.31 2.96
C GLY A 41 1.69 1.31 3.87
N LEU A 42 0.86 0.28 3.75
CA LEU A 42 -0.32 0.07 4.58
C LEU A 42 -0.30 -1.33 5.20
N ASP A 43 -0.55 -1.39 6.50
CA ASP A 43 -0.84 -2.62 7.27
C ASP A 43 -2.28 -2.54 7.79
N PRO A 44 -3.29 -2.98 6.99
CA PRO A 44 -4.68 -2.84 7.35
C PRO A 44 -5.09 -3.81 8.45
N GLY A 45 -5.69 -3.29 9.52
CA GLY A 45 -6.34 -4.05 10.56
C GLY A 45 -7.76 -3.56 10.86
N SER A 46 -8.62 -4.42 11.38
CA SER A 46 -10.04 -4.11 11.64
C SER A 46 -10.28 -3.13 12.80
N LEU A 47 -9.28 -2.89 13.64
CA LEU A 47 -9.33 -1.96 14.78
C LEU A 47 -8.26 -0.86 14.67
N ARG A 48 -7.20 -1.14 13.95
CA ARG A 48 -6.05 -0.25 13.77
C ARG A 48 -5.45 -0.53 12.39
N THR A 49 -5.17 0.51 11.63
CA THR A 49 -4.48 0.43 10.34
C THR A 49 -3.20 1.24 10.42
N GLY A 50 -2.06 0.57 10.28
CA GLY A 50 -0.77 1.23 10.18
C GLY A 50 -0.58 1.89 8.82
N TYR A 51 0.09 3.05 8.80
CA TYR A 51 0.57 3.67 7.57
C TYR A 51 2.01 4.14 7.71
N GLY A 52 2.76 4.09 6.62
CA GLY A 52 4.14 4.58 6.56
C GLY A 52 4.49 5.07 5.17
N LEU A 53 5.00 6.30 5.08
CA LEU A 53 5.42 6.93 3.83
C LEU A 53 6.93 7.06 3.79
N ILE A 54 7.49 6.69 2.65
CA ILE A 54 8.91 6.86 2.36
C ILE A 54 9.11 7.50 0.99
N ASP A 55 10.13 8.32 0.85
CA ASP A 55 10.67 8.76 -0.43
C ASP A 55 11.82 7.84 -0.82
N CYS A 56 11.84 7.40 -2.09
CA CYS A 56 12.90 6.59 -2.67
C CYS A 56 13.67 7.42 -3.70
N GLY A 57 14.97 7.44 -3.59
CA GLY A 57 15.84 8.19 -4.50
C GLY A 57 17.25 7.58 -4.59
N PRO A 58 18.18 8.22 -5.30
CA PRO A 58 19.56 7.75 -5.45
C PRO A 58 20.30 7.60 -4.12
N GLY A 59 19.95 8.41 -3.12
CA GLY A 59 20.52 8.36 -1.76
C GLY A 59 19.90 7.33 -0.84
N GLY A 60 18.98 6.49 -1.33
CA GLY A 60 18.26 5.49 -0.52
C GLY A 60 16.84 5.91 -0.18
N GLU A 61 16.27 5.20 0.78
CA GLU A 61 14.92 5.43 1.28
C GLU A 61 14.94 6.42 2.46
N ARG A 62 14.01 7.38 2.46
CA ARG A 62 13.89 8.40 3.50
C ARG A 62 12.47 8.39 4.08
N HIS A 63 12.36 8.40 5.39
CA HIS A 63 11.08 8.53 6.09
C HIS A 63 10.42 9.90 5.80
N VAL A 64 9.13 9.90 5.53
CA VAL A 64 8.31 11.10 5.32
C VAL A 64 7.31 11.27 6.46
N ALA A 65 6.46 10.25 6.68
CA ALA A 65 5.45 10.24 7.72
C ALA A 65 5.10 8.79 8.08
N SER A 66 4.63 8.55 9.30
CA SER A 66 4.09 7.26 9.68
C SER A 66 3.17 7.39 10.89
N GLY A 67 2.24 6.45 11.04
CA GLY A 67 1.31 6.46 12.15
C GLY A 67 0.33 5.31 12.13
N CYS A 68 -0.76 5.48 12.89
CA CYS A 68 -1.80 4.50 13.03
C CYS A 68 -3.18 5.17 13.00
N ILE A 69 -4.05 4.69 12.12
CA ILE A 69 -5.47 5.02 12.09
C ILE A 69 -6.16 4.11 13.12
N ASN A 70 -6.64 4.69 14.21
CA ASN A 70 -7.31 3.95 15.28
C ASN A 70 -8.82 4.13 15.17
N VAL A 71 -9.54 3.01 15.00
CA VAL A 71 -10.99 2.97 14.84
C VAL A 71 -11.68 2.11 15.91
N ARG A 72 -11.03 1.90 17.06
CA ARG A 72 -11.59 1.16 18.19
C ARG A 72 -12.81 1.88 18.77
N GLY A 73 -13.76 1.10 19.30
CA GLY A 73 -14.95 1.64 19.99
C GLY A 73 -16.08 2.07 19.07
N GLU A 74 -15.91 1.98 17.74
CA GLU A 74 -16.93 2.34 16.77
C GLU A 74 -17.62 1.11 16.19
N ASP A 75 -18.83 1.33 15.65
CA ASP A 75 -19.55 0.31 14.89
C ASP A 75 -18.76 -0.09 13.65
N PHE A 76 -18.88 -1.34 13.25
CA PHE A 76 -18.03 -1.91 12.21
C PHE A 76 -18.13 -1.15 10.88
N VAL A 77 -19.32 -0.75 10.45
CA VAL A 77 -19.52 0.02 9.22
C VAL A 77 -18.87 1.41 9.30
N VAL A 78 -18.97 2.05 10.47
CA VAL A 78 -18.32 3.35 10.74
C VAL A 78 -16.80 3.21 10.66
N ARG A 79 -16.23 2.11 11.19
CA ARG A 79 -14.78 1.83 11.05
C ARG A 79 -14.33 1.76 9.61
N LEU A 80 -15.08 1.05 8.75
CA LEU A 80 -14.74 0.94 7.33
C LEU A 80 -14.70 2.30 6.64
N ARG A 81 -15.72 3.12 6.91
CA ARG A 81 -15.76 4.50 6.40
C ARG A 81 -14.56 5.31 6.88
N ARG A 82 -14.25 5.28 8.18
CA ARG A 82 -13.11 6.02 8.75
C ARG A 82 -11.76 5.55 8.22
N ILE A 83 -11.58 4.25 7.98
CA ILE A 83 -10.37 3.73 7.35
C ILE A 83 -10.25 4.29 5.92
N PHE A 84 -11.32 4.24 5.14
CA PHE A 84 -11.35 4.78 3.79
C PHE A 84 -11.02 6.28 3.77
N GLU A 85 -11.73 7.08 4.57
CA GLU A 85 -11.56 8.55 4.65
C GLU A 85 -10.14 8.93 5.10
N ALA A 86 -9.61 8.26 6.13
CA ALA A 86 -8.26 8.54 6.64
C ALA A 86 -7.17 8.17 5.62
N VAL A 87 -7.29 7.02 4.94
CA VAL A 87 -6.33 6.64 3.88
C VAL A 87 -6.42 7.61 2.70
N ALA A 88 -7.63 8.01 2.30
CA ALA A 88 -7.82 9.01 1.24
C ALA A 88 -7.20 10.37 1.60
N ALA A 89 -7.35 10.82 2.85
CA ALA A 89 -6.73 12.05 3.36
C ALA A 89 -5.19 11.98 3.33
N ILE A 90 -4.60 10.87 3.78
CA ILE A 90 -3.15 10.64 3.73
C ILE A 90 -2.64 10.68 2.28
N ILE A 91 -3.37 10.07 1.35
CA ILE A 91 -3.01 10.08 -0.07
C ILE A 91 -3.12 11.50 -0.66
N ALA A 92 -4.17 12.24 -0.33
CA ALA A 92 -4.37 13.61 -0.80
C ALA A 92 -3.27 14.56 -0.29
N GLU A 93 -2.87 14.42 0.98
CA GLU A 93 -1.85 15.24 1.64
C GLU A 93 -0.45 14.94 1.09
N HIS A 94 -0.08 13.66 1.07
CA HIS A 94 1.30 13.26 0.79
C HIS A 94 1.56 12.87 -0.67
N ARG A 95 0.51 12.65 -1.47
CA ARG A 95 0.56 12.33 -2.92
C ARG A 95 1.53 11.20 -3.26
N PRO A 96 1.39 10.01 -2.64
CA PRO A 96 2.24 8.87 -2.99
C PRO A 96 1.98 8.45 -4.44
N THR A 97 3.04 8.06 -5.13
CA THR A 97 2.95 7.56 -6.52
C THR A 97 2.57 6.08 -6.56
N GLU A 98 2.93 5.32 -5.52
CA GLU A 98 2.65 3.89 -5.40
C GLU A 98 2.23 3.55 -3.97
N ILE A 99 1.38 2.52 -3.85
CA ILE A 99 0.89 2.04 -2.56
C ILE A 99 1.24 0.56 -2.42
N ALA A 100 1.80 0.20 -1.29
CA ALA A 100 2.14 -1.16 -0.93
C ALA A 100 1.25 -1.63 0.24
N ILE A 101 0.69 -2.83 0.16
CA ILE A 101 -0.26 -3.34 1.15
C ILE A 101 0.14 -4.76 1.54
N GLU A 102 0.10 -5.07 2.84
CA GLU A 102 0.32 -6.43 3.32
C GLU A 102 -0.86 -7.35 2.93
N ARG A 103 -0.53 -8.56 2.45
CA ARG A 103 -1.53 -9.64 2.26
C ARG A 103 -1.91 -10.24 3.59
N VAL A 104 -3.19 -10.41 3.78
CA VAL A 104 -3.72 -11.09 4.95
C VAL A 104 -3.90 -12.59 4.66
N PHE A 105 -3.41 -13.43 5.58
CA PHE A 105 -3.68 -14.87 5.59
C PHE A 105 -4.56 -15.21 6.79
N VAL A 106 -5.66 -15.92 6.52
CA VAL A 106 -6.61 -16.35 7.55
C VAL A 106 -6.13 -17.63 8.20
N HIS A 107 -5.93 -17.62 9.53
CA HIS A 107 -5.44 -18.81 10.21
C HIS A 107 -6.42 -19.48 11.18
N ARG A 108 -7.34 -18.79 11.86
CA ARG A 108 -8.13 -19.44 12.93
C ARG A 108 -9.56 -18.94 13.15
N ASN A 109 -9.87 -17.67 12.94
CA ASN A 109 -11.20 -17.11 13.25
C ASN A 109 -11.81 -16.47 12.01
N VAL A 110 -12.88 -17.07 11.49
CA VAL A 110 -13.54 -16.65 10.25
C VAL A 110 -14.14 -15.23 10.39
N ASP A 111 -14.79 -14.90 11.52
CA ASP A 111 -15.38 -13.58 11.72
C ASP A 111 -14.32 -12.48 11.75
N SER A 112 -13.23 -12.71 12.48
CA SER A 112 -12.10 -11.78 12.52
C SER A 112 -11.46 -11.61 11.14
N ALA A 113 -11.36 -12.68 10.38
CA ALA A 113 -10.82 -12.67 9.03
C ALA A 113 -11.70 -11.90 8.05
N LEU A 114 -13.02 -12.07 8.13
CA LEU A 114 -13.97 -11.29 7.32
C LEU A 114 -13.87 -9.80 7.63
N LYS A 115 -13.87 -9.43 8.92
CA LYS A 115 -13.71 -8.03 9.35
C LYS A 115 -12.37 -7.43 8.87
N LEU A 116 -11.30 -8.21 8.95
CA LEU A 116 -9.97 -7.80 8.47
C LEU A 116 -9.94 -7.63 6.95
N GLY A 117 -10.54 -8.56 6.20
CA GLY A 117 -10.67 -8.48 4.75
C GLY A 117 -11.46 -7.27 4.30
N GLN A 118 -12.54 -6.93 5.00
CA GLN A 118 -13.35 -5.74 4.72
C GLN A 118 -12.60 -4.44 5.04
N ALA A 119 -11.89 -4.36 6.19
CA ALA A 119 -11.05 -3.21 6.52
C ALA A 119 -9.93 -2.99 5.49
N ARG A 120 -9.30 -4.10 5.05
CA ARG A 120 -8.32 -4.07 3.97
C ARG A 120 -8.94 -3.62 2.65
N GLY A 121 -10.13 -4.09 2.32
CA GLY A 121 -10.89 -3.66 1.15
C GLY A 121 -11.14 -2.14 1.17
N ALA A 122 -11.54 -1.57 2.30
CA ALA A 122 -11.74 -0.13 2.47
C ALA A 122 -10.44 0.66 2.18
N ALA A 123 -9.29 0.22 2.70
CA ALA A 123 -8.00 0.85 2.43
C ALA A 123 -7.59 0.75 0.95
N ILE A 124 -7.81 -0.40 0.30
CA ILE A 124 -7.55 -0.60 -1.14
C ILE A 124 -8.46 0.29 -1.99
N CYS A 125 -9.75 0.37 -1.66
CA CYS A 125 -10.71 1.22 -2.38
C CYS A 125 -10.30 2.69 -2.32
N ALA A 126 -9.81 3.19 -1.17
CA ALA A 126 -9.28 4.54 -1.04
C ALA A 126 -8.08 4.78 -1.97
N ALA A 127 -7.15 3.80 -2.03
CA ALA A 127 -6.00 3.84 -2.92
C ALA A 127 -6.40 3.90 -4.41
N VAL A 128 -7.29 3.01 -4.82
CA VAL A 128 -7.77 2.91 -6.21
C VAL A 128 -8.57 4.16 -6.60
N ALA A 129 -9.43 4.67 -5.72
CA ALA A 129 -10.19 5.90 -5.95
C ALA A 129 -9.29 7.12 -6.16
N ALA A 130 -8.11 7.14 -5.54
CA ALA A 130 -7.10 8.18 -5.74
C ALA A 130 -6.24 7.97 -7.01
N GLY A 131 -6.49 6.92 -7.80
CA GLY A 131 -5.74 6.61 -9.01
C GLY A 131 -4.34 6.01 -8.75
N ALA A 132 -4.02 5.65 -7.51
CA ALA A 132 -2.72 5.08 -7.15
C ALA A 132 -2.64 3.58 -7.49
N ARG A 133 -1.44 3.12 -7.88
CA ARG A 133 -1.20 1.69 -8.11
C ARG A 133 -0.97 0.98 -6.78
N ALA A 134 -1.77 -0.04 -6.50
CA ALA A 134 -1.64 -0.84 -5.30
C ALA A 134 -0.86 -2.14 -5.59
N HIS A 135 0.14 -2.43 -4.74
CA HIS A 135 0.99 -3.62 -4.80
C HIS A 135 0.88 -4.42 -3.51
N GLU A 136 0.78 -5.73 -3.61
CA GLU A 136 0.53 -6.60 -2.46
C GLU A 136 1.72 -7.48 -2.14
N TYR A 137 2.05 -7.59 -0.84
CA TYR A 137 3.19 -8.35 -0.33
C TYR A 137 2.79 -9.35 0.75
N ALA A 138 3.31 -10.57 0.65
CA ALA A 138 3.15 -11.58 1.69
C ALA A 138 4.00 -11.21 2.93
N PRO A 139 3.55 -11.52 4.16
CA PRO A 139 4.30 -11.23 5.41
C PRO A 139 5.74 -11.75 5.38
N ARG A 140 5.95 -12.96 4.86
CA ARG A 140 7.30 -13.54 4.73
C ARG A 140 8.20 -12.74 3.78
N ALA A 141 7.64 -12.21 2.69
CA ALA A 141 8.40 -11.39 1.74
C ALA A 141 8.80 -10.06 2.36
N ILE A 142 7.91 -9.43 3.14
CA ILE A 142 8.19 -8.19 3.88
C ILE A 142 9.33 -8.41 4.88
N LYS A 143 9.24 -9.47 5.69
CA LYS A 143 10.28 -9.81 6.65
C LYS A 143 11.63 -10.06 5.98
N LEU A 144 11.64 -10.86 4.90
CA LEU A 144 12.85 -11.15 4.14
C LEU A 144 13.48 -9.88 3.57
N ALA A 145 12.67 -8.99 3.00
CA ALA A 145 13.14 -7.74 2.41
C ALA A 145 13.80 -6.82 3.46
N VAL A 146 13.17 -6.68 4.64
CA VAL A 146 13.63 -5.73 5.66
C VAL A 146 14.77 -6.27 6.51
N SER A 147 14.72 -7.57 6.90
CA SER A 147 15.66 -8.16 7.85
C SER A 147 16.62 -9.20 7.25
N GLY A 148 16.46 -9.55 5.98
CA GLY A 148 17.19 -10.66 5.35
C GLY A 148 16.71 -12.05 5.79
N PHE A 149 15.73 -12.14 6.71
CA PHE A 149 15.26 -13.40 7.27
C PHE A 149 13.72 -13.46 7.33
N GLY A 150 13.12 -14.37 6.55
CA GLY A 150 11.66 -14.45 6.39
C GLY A 150 10.89 -14.92 7.63
N ALA A 151 11.56 -15.43 8.66
CA ALA A 151 11.00 -15.83 9.96
C ALA A 151 11.32 -14.82 11.08
N ALA A 152 11.85 -13.62 10.74
CA ALA A 152 12.13 -12.58 11.72
C ALA A 152 10.93 -12.26 12.60
N ASP A 153 11.17 -12.01 13.88
CA ASP A 153 10.13 -11.53 14.77
C ASP A 153 9.81 -10.05 14.56
N LYS A 154 8.71 -9.57 15.14
CA LYS A 154 8.27 -8.18 14.99
C LYS A 154 9.28 -7.16 15.53
N LEU A 155 9.99 -7.50 16.60
CA LEU A 155 10.98 -6.62 17.20
C LEU A 155 12.20 -6.46 16.29
N GLN A 156 12.65 -7.55 15.68
CA GLN A 156 13.74 -7.53 14.69
C GLN A 156 13.36 -6.67 13.48
N VAL A 157 12.15 -6.86 12.93
CA VAL A 157 11.65 -6.03 11.80
C VAL A 157 11.62 -4.56 12.19
N ALA A 158 11.06 -4.21 13.37
CA ALA A 158 10.98 -2.82 13.82
C ALA A 158 12.37 -2.18 14.03
N ARG A 159 13.36 -2.93 14.54
CA ARG A 159 14.75 -2.48 14.65
C ARG A 159 15.38 -2.21 13.29
N MET A 160 15.17 -3.11 12.33
CA MET A 160 15.67 -2.95 10.97
C MET A 160 15.03 -1.76 10.25
N VAL A 161 13.72 -1.55 10.40
CA VAL A 161 13.03 -0.36 9.88
C VAL A 161 13.64 0.92 10.45
N THR A 162 13.90 0.95 11.77
CA THR A 162 14.53 2.09 12.44
C THR A 162 15.92 2.38 11.86
N ALA A 163 16.74 1.35 11.69
CA ALA A 163 18.08 1.47 11.15
C ALA A 163 18.10 1.88 9.67
N LEU A 164 17.30 1.21 8.82
CA LEU A 164 17.23 1.48 7.37
C LEU A 164 16.75 2.89 7.04
N LEU A 165 15.86 3.45 7.85
CA LEU A 165 15.32 4.80 7.67
C LEU A 165 16.04 5.86 8.51
N GLY A 166 17.07 5.50 9.28
CA GLY A 166 17.82 6.42 10.13
C GLY A 166 16.97 7.13 11.18
N LEU A 167 15.95 6.43 11.74
CA LEU A 167 15.03 7.06 12.69
C LEU A 167 15.67 7.18 14.08
N GLU A 168 15.52 8.33 14.72
CA GLU A 168 16.01 8.57 16.09
C GLU A 168 15.32 7.69 17.12
N ARG A 169 14.04 7.35 16.87
CA ARG A 169 13.21 6.54 17.78
C ARG A 169 12.49 5.46 16.99
N ARG A 170 12.27 4.32 17.65
CA ARG A 170 11.48 3.24 17.08
C ARG A 170 10.02 3.69 16.93
N PRO A 171 9.42 3.54 15.72
CA PRO A 171 8.02 3.85 15.50
C PRO A 171 7.11 2.92 16.32
N ALA A 172 5.84 3.33 16.50
CA ALA A 172 4.81 2.46 17.05
C ALA A 172 4.65 1.19 16.18
N ALA A 173 4.21 0.09 16.80
CA ALA A 173 4.20 -1.22 16.13
C ALA A 173 3.49 -1.22 14.76
N ASP A 174 2.26 -0.66 14.70
CA ASP A 174 1.49 -0.62 13.44
C ASP A 174 2.18 0.25 12.38
N ALA A 175 2.81 1.35 12.80
CA ALA A 175 3.59 2.22 11.92
C ALA A 175 4.87 1.53 11.42
N ALA A 176 5.55 0.76 12.29
CA ALA A 176 6.73 -0.01 11.90
C ALA A 176 6.39 -1.11 10.88
N ASP A 177 5.26 -1.82 11.07
CA ASP A 177 4.77 -2.84 10.16
C ASP A 177 4.46 -2.20 8.78
N ALA A 178 3.78 -1.06 8.74
CA ALA A 178 3.48 -0.33 7.51
C ALA A 178 4.74 0.22 6.80
N LEU A 179 5.71 0.74 7.54
CA LEU A 179 7.01 1.16 6.98
C LEU A 179 7.79 -0.02 6.41
N ALA A 180 7.72 -1.20 7.03
CA ALA A 180 8.32 -2.43 6.51
C ALA A 180 7.70 -2.83 5.15
N VAL A 181 6.39 -2.67 4.99
CA VAL A 181 5.69 -2.89 3.71
C VAL A 181 6.20 -1.92 2.64
N ALA A 182 6.35 -0.63 2.96
CA ALA A 182 6.89 0.38 2.04
C ALA A 182 8.33 0.06 1.62
N LEU A 183 9.21 -0.32 2.57
CA LEU A 183 10.59 -0.73 2.30
C LEU A 183 10.67 -2.00 1.43
N CYS A 184 9.80 -2.98 1.68
CA CYS A 184 9.71 -4.17 0.83
C CYS A 184 9.40 -3.80 -0.62
N HIS A 185 8.47 -2.87 -0.83
CA HIS A 185 8.13 -2.40 -2.16
C HIS A 185 9.28 -1.63 -2.81
N ALA A 186 9.97 -0.75 -2.09
CA ALA A 186 11.13 -0.01 -2.57
C ALA A 186 12.24 -0.94 -3.06
N GLN A 187 12.57 -1.98 -2.29
CA GLN A 187 13.55 -3.00 -2.70
C GLN A 187 13.11 -3.76 -3.95
N ARG A 188 11.83 -4.13 -4.03
CA ARG A 188 11.29 -4.83 -5.20
C ARG A 188 11.44 -3.99 -6.47
N ARG A 189 11.08 -2.70 -6.39
CA ARG A 189 11.27 -1.75 -7.49
C ARG A 189 12.72 -1.68 -7.95
N ARG A 190 13.67 -1.57 -6.99
CA ARG A 190 15.11 -1.54 -7.29
C ARG A 190 15.56 -2.81 -8.02
N LEU A 191 15.13 -3.98 -7.54
CA LEU A 191 15.44 -5.25 -8.19
C LEU A 191 14.85 -5.36 -9.60
N ASP A 192 13.62 -4.91 -9.80
CA ASP A 192 12.97 -4.93 -11.10
C ASP A 192 13.63 -3.95 -12.08
N ALA A 193 14.08 -2.78 -11.61
CA ALA A 193 14.86 -1.83 -12.40
C ALA A 193 16.22 -2.41 -12.81
N LEU A 194 16.93 -3.04 -11.89
CA LEU A 194 18.21 -3.71 -12.17
C LEU A 194 18.04 -4.84 -13.19
N ARG A 195 17.00 -5.66 -13.05
CA ARG A 195 16.68 -6.72 -14.03
C ARG A 195 16.34 -6.16 -15.40
N ALA A 196 15.65 -5.04 -15.47
CA ALA A 196 15.33 -4.39 -16.74
C ALA A 196 16.56 -3.80 -17.43
N ALA A 197 17.58 -3.42 -16.67
CA ALA A 197 18.84 -2.86 -17.17
C ALA A 197 19.80 -3.94 -17.72
N VAL A 198 19.62 -5.23 -17.37
CA VAL A 198 20.46 -6.32 -17.88
C VAL A 198 20.05 -6.69 -19.31
N PRO A 199 20.92 -6.55 -20.31
CA PRO A 199 20.65 -6.96 -21.68
C PRO A 199 20.32 -8.47 -21.75
N GLY A 200 19.15 -8.83 -22.29
CA GLY A 200 18.71 -10.24 -22.44
C GLY A 200 17.77 -10.78 -21.37
N ALA A 201 17.59 -10.14 -20.22
CA ALA A 201 16.69 -10.61 -19.16
C ALA A 201 15.20 -10.69 -19.60
N ARG A 202 14.80 -9.91 -20.59
CA ARG A 202 13.42 -9.94 -21.15
C ARG A 202 13.05 -11.25 -21.86
N ARG A 203 14.03 -12.05 -22.30
CA ARG A 203 13.79 -13.29 -23.06
C ARG A 203 13.39 -14.46 -22.15
N VAL A 204 13.93 -14.54 -20.93
CA VAL A 204 13.68 -15.61 -19.97
C VAL A 204 12.29 -15.50 -19.32
N ALA A 205 11.82 -14.30 -19.04
CA ALA A 205 10.50 -14.08 -18.44
C ALA A 205 9.33 -14.48 -19.39
N ARG A 206 9.51 -14.35 -20.72
CA ARG A 206 8.49 -14.78 -21.70
C ARG A 206 8.40 -16.29 -21.89
N VAL A 207 9.47 -17.04 -21.65
CA VAL A 207 9.50 -18.51 -21.78
C VAL A 207 8.73 -19.13 -20.60
N ASN A 208 8.90 -18.63 -19.39
CA ASN A 208 8.20 -19.15 -18.20
C ASN A 208 6.70 -18.79 -18.16
N ALA A 209 6.27 -17.69 -18.77
CA ALA A 209 4.85 -17.34 -18.87
C ALA A 209 4.07 -18.22 -19.85
N ARG A 210 4.74 -18.83 -20.85
CA ARG A 210 4.11 -19.75 -21.82
C ARG A 210 4.03 -21.20 -21.35
N ALA A 211 4.77 -21.58 -20.31
CA ALA A 211 4.80 -22.96 -19.80
C ALA A 211 3.67 -23.28 -18.80
N VAL A 212 2.88 -22.30 -18.36
CA VAL A 212 1.83 -22.48 -17.32
C VAL A 212 0.41 -22.60 -17.90
N VAL A 213 0.25 -22.54 -19.23
CA VAL A 213 -1.08 -22.72 -19.87
C VAL A 213 -1.01 -23.93 -20.82
N ARG A 214 -1.21 -25.11 -20.27
CA ARG A 214 -1.76 -26.27 -20.98
C ARG A 214 -2.75 -26.98 -20.05
N PRO A 215 -3.94 -27.34 -20.61
CA PRO A 215 -5.06 -27.94 -19.90
C PRO A 215 -4.76 -29.32 -19.35
#